data_073a7333fa2151a7ea2b8f5b4e3b8fef
#
_entry.id   073a7333fa2151a7ea2b8f5b4e3b8fef
#
_cell.length_a   1.000
_cell.length_b   1.000
_cell.length_c   1.000
_cell.angle_alpha   90.00
_cell.angle_beta   90.00
_cell.angle_gamma   90.00
#
_symmetry.space_group_name_H-M   'P 1'
#
loop_
_entity.id
_entity.type
_entity.pdbx_description
1 polymer ?
#
loop_
_entity_poly.entity_id
_entity_poly.type
_entity_poly.pdbx_seq_one_letter_code
_entity_poly.pdbx_strand_id
1 'polypeptide(L)'
;MKYLKLLLVSCAIFFSTIDGIAQKKKEKKKDENPIASALNSFKFRSIGPAFMSGRIADIAIDETNENVWYVAVGSGGVWKTENAGTTWNPIADNMPFYSTGCITIDPSNNSSIWLGTGENVGGRHVGIGHGIYHSSDAGKSWKNMGLKNSEHISKIIVHPNNPCLLYTSDAADDVLC
;
A
#
# COMPACT_ATOMS: atom_id res chain seq x y z
N MET A 1 59.48 43.09 8.69
CA MET A 1 59.79 41.78 8.01
C MET A 1 59.79 40.54 8.92
N LYS A 2 60.05 40.62 10.21
CA LYS A 2 60.01 39.46 11.15
C LYS A 2 58.59 38.87 11.36
N TYR A 3 57.57 39.72 11.47
CA TYR A 3 56.20 39.28 11.72
C TYR A 3 55.51 38.65 10.52
N LEU A 4 55.92 39.02 9.30
CA LEU A 4 55.37 38.42 8.08
C LEU A 4 55.81 36.96 7.89
N LYS A 5 57.05 36.61 8.32
CA LYS A 5 57.52 35.21 8.32
C LYS A 5 56.85 34.35 9.38
N LEU A 6 56.51 34.94 10.54
CA LEU A 6 55.79 34.23 11.60
C LEU A 6 54.35 33.88 11.19
N LEU A 7 53.68 34.77 10.43
CA LEU A 7 52.32 34.58 9.96
C LEU A 7 52.25 33.49 8.89
N LEU A 8 53.26 33.39 8.00
CA LEU A 8 53.34 32.35 6.98
C LEU A 8 53.62 30.98 7.58
N VAL A 9 54.40 30.88 8.64
CA VAL A 9 54.67 29.61 9.34
C VAL A 9 53.44 29.17 10.10
N SER A 10 52.67 30.09 10.73
CA SER A 10 51.40 29.76 11.38
C SER A 10 50.33 29.24 10.40
N CYS A 11 50.22 29.81 9.20
CA CYS A 11 49.32 29.33 8.16
C CYS A 11 49.70 27.95 7.63
N ALA A 12 51.02 27.66 7.51
CA ALA A 12 51.49 26.36 7.04
C ALA A 12 51.20 25.22 8.05
N ILE A 13 51.22 25.53 9.36
CA ILE A 13 50.89 24.51 10.39
C ILE A 13 49.39 24.25 10.47
N PHE A 14 48.53 25.25 10.13
CA PHE A 14 47.09 25.05 10.12
C PHE A 14 46.59 24.25 8.89
N PHE A 15 47.36 24.22 7.80
CA PHE A 15 47.00 23.47 6.60
C PHE A 15 47.44 22.01 6.64
N SER A 16 48.31 21.60 7.55
CA SER A 16 48.82 20.23 7.64
C SER A 16 47.99 19.31 8.58
N THR A 17 46.92 19.82 9.20
CA THR A 17 46.07 19.04 10.08
C THR A 17 44.72 18.62 9.47
N ILE A 18 44.51 18.87 8.18
CA ILE A 18 43.30 18.45 7.46
C ILE A 18 43.58 17.22 6.60
N ASP A 19 44.59 16.43 6.95
CA ASP A 19 44.77 15.13 6.32
C ASP A 19 44.01 14.05 7.07
N GLY A 20 42.91 13.63 6.46
CA GLY A 20 42.55 12.24 6.50
C GLY A 20 41.64 11.77 7.61
N ILE A 21 40.39 12.24 7.66
CA ILE A 21 39.33 11.32 8.03
C ILE A 21 38.50 11.05 6.76
N ALA A 22 39.12 10.47 5.77
CA ALA A 22 38.42 9.64 4.79
C ALA A 22 37.88 8.42 5.54
N GLN A 23 36.71 8.53 6.13
CA GLN A 23 35.96 7.36 6.56
C GLN A 23 35.76 6.47 5.34
N LYS A 24 36.58 5.43 5.27
CA LYS A 24 36.37 4.29 4.41
C LYS A 24 35.00 3.73 4.77
N LYS A 25 33.95 4.19 4.05
CA LYS A 25 32.60 3.64 4.10
C LYS A 25 32.80 2.16 3.78
N LYS A 26 32.76 1.32 4.80
CA LYS A 26 32.67 -0.13 4.61
C LYS A 26 31.41 -0.33 3.80
N GLU A 27 31.53 -0.52 2.52
CA GLU A 27 30.47 -1.09 1.71
C GLU A 27 30.12 -2.43 2.38
N LYS A 28 28.99 -2.44 3.05
CA LYS A 28 28.34 -3.70 3.39
C LYS A 28 28.14 -4.38 2.05
N LYS A 29 28.91 -5.44 1.79
CA LYS A 29 28.56 -6.42 0.77
C LYS A 29 27.14 -6.84 1.10
N LYS A 30 26.18 -6.30 0.37
CA LYS A 30 24.83 -6.82 0.32
C LYS A 30 25.03 -8.22 -0.23
N ASP A 31 24.68 -9.25 0.53
CA ASP A 31 24.47 -10.58 -0.01
C ASP A 31 23.35 -10.44 -1.05
N GLU A 32 23.73 -10.14 -2.25
CA GLU A 32 22.80 -10.01 -3.37
C GLU A 32 22.39 -11.42 -3.74
N ASN A 33 21.16 -11.75 -3.40
CA ASN A 33 20.51 -12.93 -3.91
C ASN A 33 20.68 -12.91 -5.44
N PRO A 34 21.35 -13.90 -6.05
CA PRO A 34 21.64 -13.88 -7.48
C PRO A 34 20.37 -13.78 -8.34
N ILE A 35 19.24 -14.27 -7.84
CA ILE A 35 17.94 -14.14 -8.48
C ILE A 35 17.48 -12.69 -8.45
N ALA A 36 17.60 -11.99 -7.31
CA ALA A 36 17.24 -10.58 -7.21
C ALA A 36 18.10 -9.70 -8.11
N SER A 37 19.40 -9.99 -8.21
CA SER A 37 20.33 -9.30 -9.12
C SER A 37 19.96 -9.52 -10.59
N ALA A 38 19.61 -10.74 -10.97
CA ALA A 38 19.16 -11.05 -12.33
C ALA A 38 17.84 -10.34 -12.66
N LEU A 39 16.90 -10.28 -11.71
CA LEU A 39 15.60 -9.62 -11.89
C LEU A 39 15.70 -8.10 -11.96
N ASN A 40 16.71 -7.48 -11.35
CA ASN A 40 16.95 -6.03 -11.43
C ASN A 40 17.20 -5.52 -12.87
N SER A 41 17.55 -6.41 -13.80
CA SER A 41 17.71 -6.09 -15.20
C SER A 41 16.38 -5.93 -15.95
N PHE A 42 15.30 -6.48 -15.39
CA PHE A 42 13.96 -6.37 -15.97
C PHE A 42 13.28 -5.11 -15.43
N LYS A 43 13.12 -4.12 -16.28
CA LYS A 43 12.37 -2.90 -15.93
C LYS A 43 10.97 -3.00 -16.49
N PHE A 44 10.00 -2.96 -15.61
CA PHE A 44 8.61 -2.79 -16.01
C PHE A 44 8.42 -1.38 -16.57
N ARG A 45 7.70 -1.28 -17.67
CA ARG A 45 7.23 0.00 -18.20
C ARG A 45 5.71 0.00 -18.21
N SER A 46 5.11 1.12 -17.90
CA SER A 46 3.68 1.29 -18.12
C SER A 46 3.39 1.23 -19.62
N ILE A 47 2.48 0.37 -20.01
CA ILE A 47 2.00 0.25 -21.40
C ILE A 47 0.65 0.93 -21.60
N GLY A 48 0.22 1.70 -20.61
CA GLY A 48 -1.08 2.37 -20.60
C GLY A 48 -2.19 1.52 -19.99
N PRO A 49 -3.41 2.08 -19.89
CA PRO A 49 -4.56 1.36 -19.37
C PRO A 49 -4.90 0.18 -20.29
N ALA A 50 -5.21 -0.96 -19.67
CA ALA A 50 -5.75 -2.10 -20.39
C ALA A 50 -7.17 -1.74 -20.90
N PHE A 51 -7.47 -2.10 -22.13
CA PHE A 51 -8.75 -1.77 -22.74
C PHE A 51 -9.92 -2.56 -22.13
N MET A 52 -9.65 -3.71 -21.58
CA MET A 52 -10.62 -4.55 -20.87
C MET A 52 -9.92 -5.23 -19.70
N SER A 53 -10.38 -4.98 -18.50
CA SER A 53 -9.91 -5.75 -17.34
C SER A 53 -10.67 -5.37 -16.08
N GLY A 54 -10.87 -6.38 -15.27
CA GLY A 54 -11.40 -6.24 -13.95
C GLY A 54 -12.92 -6.11 -13.87
N ARG A 55 -13.38 -6.36 -12.70
CA ARG A 55 -14.76 -6.17 -12.25
C ARG A 55 -14.72 -5.31 -11.01
N ILE A 56 -15.60 -4.36 -10.91
CA ILE A 56 -15.78 -3.61 -9.67
C ILE A 56 -16.55 -4.53 -8.73
N ALA A 57 -15.92 -4.89 -7.62
CA ALA A 57 -16.53 -5.71 -6.59
C ALA A 57 -17.40 -4.88 -5.66
N ASP A 58 -16.92 -3.69 -5.25
CA ASP A 58 -17.66 -2.83 -4.34
C ASP A 58 -17.16 -1.38 -4.46
N ILE A 59 -18.00 -0.43 -4.02
CA ILE A 59 -17.70 1.01 -3.98
C ILE A 59 -18.17 1.55 -2.63
N ALA A 60 -17.28 2.25 -1.93
CA ALA A 60 -17.60 3.01 -0.72
C ALA A 60 -17.39 4.50 -0.96
N ILE A 61 -18.41 5.30 -0.67
CA ILE A 61 -18.38 6.76 -0.79
C ILE A 61 -18.38 7.35 0.62
N ASP A 62 -17.53 8.35 0.86
CA ASP A 62 -17.49 9.08 2.11
C ASP A 62 -18.77 9.95 2.25
N GLU A 63 -19.62 9.63 3.24
CA GLU A 63 -20.88 10.33 3.46
C GLU A 63 -20.70 11.80 3.83
N THR A 64 -19.52 12.18 4.35
CA THR A 64 -19.21 13.57 4.72
C THR A 64 -18.53 14.36 3.61
N ASN A 65 -17.99 13.66 2.61
CA ASN A 65 -17.36 14.25 1.44
C ASN A 65 -17.61 13.41 0.19
N GLU A 66 -18.66 13.70 -0.52
CA GLU A 66 -19.07 12.98 -1.73
C GLU A 66 -18.05 12.97 -2.88
N ASN A 67 -16.94 13.73 -2.76
CA ASN A 67 -15.84 13.67 -3.73
C ASN A 67 -14.86 12.52 -3.45
N VAL A 68 -14.91 11.91 -2.26
CA VAL A 68 -13.99 10.83 -1.86
C VAL A 68 -14.67 9.47 -2.01
N TRP A 69 -14.14 8.66 -2.92
CA TRP A 69 -14.63 7.31 -3.15
C TRP A 69 -13.49 6.31 -3.08
N TYR A 70 -13.83 5.13 -2.64
CA TYR A 70 -12.95 3.95 -2.66
C TYR A 70 -13.60 2.88 -3.52
N VAL A 71 -12.83 2.31 -4.43
CA VAL A 71 -13.30 1.26 -5.35
C VAL A 71 -12.47 0.01 -5.14
N ALA A 72 -13.13 -1.07 -4.74
CA ALA A 72 -12.56 -2.40 -4.67
C ALA A 72 -12.73 -3.09 -6.01
N VAL A 73 -11.62 -3.49 -6.62
CA VAL A 73 -11.62 -4.14 -7.95
C VAL A 73 -11.31 -5.61 -7.76
N GLY A 74 -12.15 -6.49 -8.26
CA GLY A 74 -12.05 -7.94 -8.07
C GLY A 74 -10.68 -8.52 -8.44
N SER A 75 -10.01 -7.94 -9.42
CA SER A 75 -8.65 -8.34 -9.83
C SER A 75 -7.80 -7.11 -10.14
N GLY A 76 -7.78 -6.11 -9.23
CA GLY A 76 -7.08 -4.86 -9.47
C GLY A 76 -6.82 -4.00 -8.23
N GLY A 77 -6.89 -4.62 -7.04
CA GLY A 77 -6.63 -3.95 -5.77
C GLY A 77 -7.68 -2.89 -5.43
N VAL A 78 -7.25 -1.83 -4.75
CA VAL A 78 -8.11 -0.75 -4.28
C VAL A 78 -7.67 0.58 -4.87
N TRP A 79 -8.63 1.33 -5.36
CA TRP A 79 -8.44 2.65 -5.95
C TRP A 79 -9.20 3.70 -5.17
N LYS A 80 -8.59 4.88 -5.03
CA LYS A 80 -9.17 6.04 -4.36
C LYS A 80 -9.27 7.21 -5.32
N THR A 81 -10.40 7.92 -5.30
CA THR A 81 -10.54 9.25 -5.86
C THR A 81 -10.82 10.26 -4.76
N GLU A 82 -10.39 11.50 -4.93
CA GLU A 82 -10.68 12.63 -4.05
C GLU A 82 -11.36 13.78 -4.80
N ASN A 83 -11.81 13.52 -6.04
CA ASN A 83 -12.43 14.51 -6.94
C ASN A 83 -13.53 13.87 -7.79
N ALA A 84 -14.38 13.07 -7.15
CA ALA A 84 -15.56 12.44 -7.75
C ALA A 84 -15.24 11.67 -9.03
N GLY A 85 -14.12 10.91 -9.04
CA GLY A 85 -13.76 10.04 -10.15
C GLY A 85 -12.98 10.69 -11.29
N THR A 86 -12.60 11.98 -11.19
CA THR A 86 -11.79 12.62 -12.22
C THR A 86 -10.37 12.06 -12.29
N THR A 87 -9.77 11.76 -11.13
CA THR A 87 -8.48 11.09 -11.05
C THR A 87 -8.54 9.96 -10.03
N TRP A 88 -7.75 8.91 -10.26
CA TRP A 88 -7.71 7.72 -9.44
C TRP A 88 -6.28 7.38 -9.03
N ASN A 89 -6.09 7.07 -7.74
CA ASN A 89 -4.82 6.66 -7.18
C ASN A 89 -4.94 5.25 -6.62
N PRO A 90 -4.05 4.32 -6.99
CA PRO A 90 -4.00 3.01 -6.37
C PRO A 90 -3.48 3.14 -4.93
N ILE A 91 -4.15 2.49 -3.98
CA ILE A 91 -3.81 2.56 -2.56
C ILE A 91 -3.48 1.20 -1.94
N ALA A 92 -3.40 0.15 -2.75
CA ALA A 92 -3.13 -1.21 -2.30
C ALA A 92 -2.02 -1.93 -3.11
N ASP A 93 -1.24 -1.22 -3.94
CA ASP A 93 -0.24 -1.82 -4.83
C ASP A 93 0.90 -2.54 -4.09
N ASN A 94 1.20 -2.13 -2.86
CA ASN A 94 2.26 -2.74 -2.04
C ASN A 94 1.75 -3.87 -1.14
N MET A 95 0.47 -4.25 -1.28
CA MET A 95 -0.14 -5.28 -0.45
C MET A 95 0.04 -6.67 -1.07
N PRO A 96 0.01 -7.74 -0.25
CA PRO A 96 0.20 -9.12 -0.74
C PRO A 96 -1.03 -9.69 -1.44
N PHE A 97 -2.04 -8.89 -1.71
CA PHE A 97 -3.27 -9.26 -2.41
C PHE A 97 -3.53 -8.30 -3.57
N TYR A 98 -4.24 -8.77 -4.56
CA TYR A 98 -4.79 -7.92 -5.63
C TYR A 98 -6.29 -8.18 -5.85
N SER A 99 -6.81 -9.27 -5.27
CA SER A 99 -8.22 -9.64 -5.36
C SER A 99 -8.99 -9.10 -4.16
N THR A 100 -10.05 -8.35 -4.43
CA THR A 100 -10.88 -7.71 -3.41
C THR A 100 -12.35 -8.06 -3.60
N GLY A 101 -13.08 -8.20 -2.50
CA GLY A 101 -14.49 -8.59 -2.49
C GLY A 101 -15.43 -7.48 -2.04
N CYS A 102 -15.07 -6.74 -1.00
CA CYS A 102 -15.89 -5.64 -0.48
C CYS A 102 -15.03 -4.56 0.19
N ILE A 103 -15.54 -3.35 0.26
CA ILE A 103 -14.92 -2.23 0.95
C ILE A 103 -15.97 -1.43 1.73
N THR A 104 -15.64 -1.01 2.94
CA THR A 104 -16.56 -0.27 3.80
C THR A 104 -15.82 0.80 4.57
N ILE A 105 -16.37 2.00 4.61
CA ILE A 105 -15.92 3.10 5.46
C ILE A 105 -16.64 2.97 6.80
N ASP A 106 -15.94 3.19 7.90
CA ASP A 106 -16.52 3.26 9.24
C ASP A 106 -17.42 4.52 9.34
N PRO A 107 -18.72 4.38 9.62
CA PRO A 107 -19.61 5.53 9.70
C PRO A 107 -19.24 6.55 10.78
N SER A 108 -18.48 6.12 11.79
CA SER A 108 -18.02 6.99 12.87
C SER A 108 -16.67 7.66 12.61
N ASN A 109 -15.91 7.18 11.62
CA ASN A 109 -14.57 7.66 11.31
C ASN A 109 -14.18 7.41 9.85
N ASN A 110 -14.28 8.41 9.00
CA ASN A 110 -14.01 8.33 7.56
C ASN A 110 -12.57 7.96 7.19
N SER A 111 -11.64 8.04 8.15
CA SER A 111 -10.27 7.56 7.94
C SER A 111 -10.13 6.06 8.20
N SER A 112 -11.13 5.43 8.79
CA SER A 112 -11.18 4.01 9.11
C SER A 112 -11.87 3.24 7.99
N ILE A 113 -11.10 2.40 7.28
CA ILE A 113 -11.58 1.67 6.11
C ILE A 113 -11.33 0.20 6.29
N TRP A 114 -12.34 -0.60 6.01
CA TRP A 114 -12.31 -2.05 6.07
C TRP A 114 -12.41 -2.64 4.68
N LEU A 115 -11.55 -3.62 4.41
CA LEU A 115 -11.45 -4.30 3.13
C LEU A 115 -11.53 -5.80 3.32
N GLY A 116 -12.48 -6.42 2.66
CA GLY A 116 -12.54 -7.86 2.47
C GLY A 116 -11.82 -8.25 1.19
N THR A 117 -10.92 -9.22 1.26
CA THR A 117 -10.18 -9.71 0.10
C THR A 117 -10.79 -11.00 -0.45
N GLY A 118 -10.46 -11.31 -1.70
CA GLY A 118 -11.06 -12.40 -2.45
C GLY A 118 -12.33 -11.97 -3.17
N GLU A 119 -12.42 -12.29 -4.43
CA GLU A 119 -13.52 -11.86 -5.28
C GLU A 119 -14.82 -12.60 -4.92
N ASN A 120 -15.91 -11.87 -4.70
CA ASN A 120 -17.19 -12.38 -4.25
C ASN A 120 -18.14 -12.80 -5.40
N VAL A 121 -17.69 -12.74 -6.64
CA VAL A 121 -18.51 -13.05 -7.81
C VAL A 121 -18.14 -14.43 -8.35
N GLY A 122 -19.10 -15.35 -8.42
CA GLY A 122 -18.91 -16.67 -9.03
C GLY A 122 -18.47 -16.55 -10.49
N GLY A 123 -17.42 -17.26 -10.87
CA GLY A 123 -16.89 -17.23 -12.22
C GLY A 123 -15.80 -18.28 -12.45
N ARG A 124 -15.27 -18.34 -13.68
CA ARG A 124 -14.22 -19.30 -14.03
C ARG A 124 -12.88 -19.03 -13.37
N HIS A 125 -12.61 -17.78 -13.05
CA HIS A 125 -11.37 -17.32 -12.43
C HIS A 125 -11.72 -16.32 -11.33
N VAL A 126 -11.90 -16.84 -10.13
CA VAL A 126 -12.17 -16.06 -8.93
C VAL A 126 -10.86 -15.92 -8.17
N GLY A 127 -10.42 -14.68 -7.93
CA GLY A 127 -9.19 -14.43 -7.21
C GLY A 127 -9.36 -14.72 -5.72
N ILE A 128 -8.43 -15.48 -5.17
CA ILE A 128 -8.40 -15.84 -3.74
C ILE A 128 -7.89 -14.65 -2.93
N GLY A 129 -8.49 -14.44 -1.78
CA GLY A 129 -8.10 -13.39 -0.82
C GLY A 129 -7.16 -13.87 0.27
N HIS A 130 -6.84 -12.94 1.17
CA HIS A 130 -5.97 -13.13 2.32
C HIS A 130 -6.62 -12.64 3.63
N GLY A 131 -7.96 -12.71 3.72
CA GLY A 131 -8.72 -12.28 4.87
C GLY A 131 -9.08 -10.79 4.85
N ILE A 132 -9.23 -10.20 6.03
CA ILE A 132 -9.67 -8.82 6.23
C ILE A 132 -8.47 -7.91 6.47
N TYR A 133 -8.55 -6.71 5.89
CA TYR A 133 -7.60 -5.63 6.12
C TYR A 133 -8.31 -4.38 6.64
N HIS A 134 -7.62 -3.65 7.48
CA HIS A 134 -8.06 -2.39 8.03
C HIS A 134 -7.03 -1.30 7.78
N SER A 135 -7.48 -0.14 7.38
CA SER A 135 -6.71 1.10 7.32
C SER A 135 -7.30 2.10 8.31
N SER A 136 -6.45 2.73 9.10
CA SER A 136 -6.85 3.82 10.01
C SER A 136 -6.45 5.20 9.49
N ASP A 137 -5.92 5.29 8.28
CA ASP A 137 -5.30 6.48 7.69
C ASP A 137 -5.79 6.77 6.26
N ALA A 138 -7.06 6.46 6.00
CA ALA A 138 -7.73 6.69 4.72
C ALA A 138 -7.06 5.96 3.54
N GLY A 139 -6.56 4.74 3.79
CA GLY A 139 -5.99 3.86 2.77
C GLY A 139 -4.49 4.04 2.53
N LYS A 140 -3.78 4.84 3.33
CA LYS A 140 -2.32 5.02 3.17
C LYS A 140 -1.53 3.81 3.66
N SER A 141 -2.02 3.14 4.70
CA SER A 141 -1.46 1.88 5.19
C SER A 141 -2.55 0.87 5.54
N TRP A 142 -2.22 -0.41 5.47
CA TRP A 142 -3.16 -1.50 5.68
C TRP A 142 -2.60 -2.53 6.65
N LYS A 143 -3.43 -2.99 7.58
CA LYS A 143 -3.11 -4.03 8.54
C LYS A 143 -4.05 -5.22 8.37
N ASN A 144 -3.49 -6.42 8.29
CA ASN A 144 -4.31 -7.64 8.29
C ASN A 144 -4.95 -7.85 9.68
N MET A 145 -6.24 -8.04 9.71
CA MET A 145 -7.05 -8.19 10.93
C MET A 145 -7.51 -9.62 11.18
N GLY A 146 -7.09 -10.58 10.35
CA GLY A 146 -7.41 -11.98 10.51
C GLY A 146 -8.14 -12.59 9.32
N LEU A 147 -8.79 -13.70 9.55
CA LEU A 147 -9.50 -14.54 8.56
C LEU A 147 -8.63 -14.88 7.34
N LYS A 148 -7.35 -15.15 7.55
CA LYS A 148 -6.37 -15.40 6.47
C LYS A 148 -6.70 -16.60 5.59
N ASN A 149 -7.46 -17.53 6.11
CA ASN A 149 -7.88 -18.73 5.40
C ASN A 149 -9.24 -18.56 4.70
N SER A 150 -9.90 -17.41 4.87
CA SER A 150 -11.08 -17.06 4.09
C SER A 150 -10.67 -16.71 2.68
N GLU A 151 -11.16 -17.47 1.73
CA GLU A 151 -10.86 -17.28 0.30
C GLU A 151 -11.60 -16.08 -0.28
N HIS A 152 -12.82 -15.86 0.19
CA HIS A 152 -13.72 -14.82 -0.33
C HIS A 152 -14.49 -14.16 0.81
N ILE A 153 -14.43 -12.84 0.88
CA ILE A 153 -15.20 -12.04 1.84
C ILE A 153 -16.10 -11.10 1.05
N SER A 154 -17.39 -11.42 1.04
CA SER A 154 -18.36 -10.76 0.17
C SER A 154 -18.95 -9.49 0.80
N LYS A 155 -18.96 -9.39 2.15
CA LYS A 155 -19.51 -8.21 2.83
C LYS A 155 -18.86 -7.99 4.19
N ILE A 156 -18.64 -6.70 4.50
CA ILE A 156 -18.24 -6.23 5.84
C ILE A 156 -19.23 -5.11 6.23
N ILE A 157 -19.78 -5.22 7.42
CA ILE A 157 -20.64 -4.19 8.01
C ILE A 157 -20.03 -3.75 9.32
N VAL A 158 -19.77 -2.47 9.45
CA VAL A 158 -19.27 -1.85 10.68
C VAL A 158 -20.48 -1.34 11.48
N HIS A 159 -20.54 -1.68 12.76
CA HIS A 159 -21.63 -1.20 13.61
C HIS A 159 -21.50 0.32 13.86
N PRO A 160 -22.51 1.14 13.58
CA PRO A 160 -22.38 2.59 13.54
C PRO A 160 -22.01 3.23 14.88
N ASN A 161 -22.39 2.61 16.01
CA ASN A 161 -22.13 3.12 17.36
C ASN A 161 -21.03 2.33 18.09
N ASN A 162 -20.49 1.27 17.48
CA ASN A 162 -19.42 0.47 18.08
C ASN A 162 -18.51 -0.09 16.98
N PRO A 163 -17.50 0.67 16.55
CA PRO A 163 -16.63 0.29 15.43
C PRO A 163 -15.77 -0.96 15.70
N CYS A 164 -15.74 -1.45 16.94
CA CYS A 164 -15.10 -2.73 17.27
C CYS A 164 -15.96 -3.95 16.89
N LEU A 165 -17.22 -3.74 16.55
CA LEU A 165 -18.14 -4.80 16.15
C LEU A 165 -18.27 -4.82 14.63
N LEU A 166 -17.78 -5.89 14.03
CA LEU A 166 -17.86 -6.15 12.60
C LEU A 166 -18.70 -7.39 12.33
N TYR A 167 -19.49 -7.32 11.29
CA TYR A 167 -20.15 -8.47 10.69
C TYR A 167 -19.51 -8.76 9.32
N THR A 168 -19.14 -10.01 9.09
CA THR A 168 -18.60 -10.44 7.81
C THR A 168 -19.40 -11.64 7.31
N SER A 169 -19.58 -11.73 6.01
CA SER A 169 -20.05 -12.94 5.36
C SER A 169 -18.94 -13.55 4.53
N ASP A 170 -18.80 -14.86 4.61
CA ASP A 170 -17.94 -15.67 3.75
C ASP A 170 -18.81 -16.28 2.66
N ALA A 171 -18.30 -16.34 1.42
CA ALA A 171 -19.02 -16.94 0.30
C ALA A 171 -19.33 -18.44 0.51
N ALA A 172 -18.64 -19.10 1.45
CA ALA A 172 -18.93 -20.47 1.83
C ALA A 172 -20.26 -20.62 2.56
N ASP A 173 -20.76 -19.56 3.21
CA ASP A 173 -22.03 -19.59 3.93
C ASP A 173 -23.24 -19.37 2.98
N ASP A 174 -23.01 -18.83 1.79
CA ASP A 174 -24.06 -18.56 0.80
C ASP A 174 -24.49 -19.82 0.01
N VAL A 175 -23.82 -20.96 0.21
CA VAL A 175 -24.11 -22.22 -0.52
C VAL A 175 -25.16 -23.10 0.19
N LEU A 176 -25.66 -22.70 1.35
CA LEU A 176 -26.63 -23.44 2.14
C LEU A 176 -28.04 -22.82 2.13
N CYS A 177 -28.38 -22.03 1.13
CA CYS A 177 -29.75 -21.54 0.90
C CYS A 177 -30.36 -22.17 -0.32
#